data_0c8e6ce1abdde987c1d836234a9a797a
#
_entry.id   0c8e6ce1abdde987c1d836234a9a797a
#
_cell.length_a   1.000
_cell.length_b   1.000
_cell.length_c   1.000
_cell.angle_alpha   90.00
_cell.angle_beta   90.00
_cell.angle_gamma   90.00
#
_symmetry.space_group_name_H-M   'P 1'
#
loop_
_entity.id
_entity.type
_entity.pdbx_description
1 polymer ?
#
loop_
_entity_poly.entity_id
_entity_poly.type
_entity_poly.pdbx_seq_one_letter_code
_entity_poly.pdbx_strand_id
1 'polypeptide(L)'
;MRYLIREKLLCFGDDFWIENEAGSRIYKIDGRAFTILREKLGIEDASGREIGFLREKLISLRKAYEIHIHGRHVATVSKDLLTLFRCSFTVDVPGPDDLEAQGNIFDHEYSFTRGGEEVAIVSKRWFTVRDTYAVDVADGEDPLLVLASAIAIDQMCHDKDEA
;
A
#
# COMPACT_ATOMS: atom_id res chain seq x y z
N MET A 1 -2.87 16.28 -0.91
CA MET A 1 -1.38 16.31 -0.92
C MET A 1 -0.86 15.13 -1.71
N ARG A 2 0.11 15.37 -2.55
CA ARG A 2 0.71 14.35 -3.42
C ARG A 2 1.95 13.72 -2.79
N TYR A 3 2.03 12.41 -2.87
CA TYR A 3 3.18 11.61 -2.45
C TYR A 3 3.70 10.80 -3.63
N LEU A 4 5.01 10.57 -3.66
CA LEU A 4 5.65 9.71 -4.63
C LEU A 4 6.11 8.43 -3.95
N ILE A 5 5.70 7.30 -4.48
CA ILE A 5 6.19 5.98 -4.05
C ILE A 5 7.20 5.52 -5.10
N ARG A 6 8.42 5.28 -4.66
CA ARG A 6 9.52 4.76 -5.48
C ARG A 6 9.91 3.39 -4.97
N GLU A 7 9.74 2.40 -5.81
CA GLU A 7 10.21 1.05 -5.56
C GLU A 7 11.70 0.95 -5.94
N LYS A 8 12.51 0.45 -5.04
CA LYS A 8 13.91 0.13 -5.32
C LYS A 8 14.06 -1.38 -5.42
N LEU A 9 14.14 -1.87 -6.64
CA LEU A 9 14.43 -3.26 -6.93
C LEU A 9 15.86 -3.58 -6.49
N LEU A 10 16.00 -4.18 -5.34
CA LEU A 10 17.22 -4.86 -4.90
C LEU A 10 16.95 -6.35 -4.88
N CYS A 11 17.96 -7.15 -5.21
CA CYS A 11 17.88 -8.59 -5.42
C CYS A 11 17.33 -9.42 -4.25
N PHE A 12 17.03 -8.83 -3.11
CA PHE A 12 16.48 -9.47 -1.91
C PHE A 12 15.60 -8.47 -1.11
N GLY A 13 14.32 -8.42 -1.45
CA GLY A 13 13.34 -7.58 -0.77
C GLY A 13 13.14 -6.23 -1.46
N ASP A 14 11.87 -5.88 -1.65
CA ASP A 14 11.49 -4.64 -2.27
C ASP A 14 11.44 -3.53 -1.22
N ASP A 15 12.32 -2.55 -1.35
CA ASP A 15 12.30 -1.34 -0.52
C ASP A 15 11.52 -0.26 -1.27
N PHE A 16 10.59 0.39 -0.58
CA PHE A 16 9.85 1.54 -1.09
C PHE A 16 10.28 2.81 -0.36
N TRP A 17 10.51 3.86 -1.12
CA TRP A 17 10.72 5.19 -0.58
C TRP A 17 9.50 6.06 -0.86
N ILE A 18 9.02 6.75 0.15
CA ILE A 18 7.90 7.68 0.04
C ILE A 18 8.44 9.09 0.20
N GLU A 19 8.21 9.90 -0.85
CA GLU A 19 8.62 11.31 -0.91
C GLU A 19 7.38 12.20 -0.90
N ASN A 20 7.49 13.37 -0.28
CA ASN A 20 6.47 14.41 -0.35
C ASN A 20 6.61 15.27 -1.62
N GLU A 21 5.75 16.25 -1.81
CA GLU A 21 5.79 17.17 -2.96
C GLU A 21 7.10 17.96 -3.09
N ALA A 22 7.80 18.18 -1.99
CA ALA A 22 9.10 18.85 -1.97
C ALA A 22 10.27 17.91 -2.32
N GLY A 23 9.99 16.62 -2.60
CA GLY A 23 11.01 15.61 -2.89
C GLY A 23 11.75 15.11 -1.65
N SER A 24 11.25 15.42 -0.45
CA SER A 24 11.83 14.93 0.80
C SER A 24 11.32 13.53 1.10
N ARG A 25 12.22 12.63 1.44
CA ARG A 25 11.87 11.27 1.88
C ARG A 25 11.28 11.33 3.28
N ILE A 26 10.03 10.92 3.41
CA ILE A 26 9.29 10.96 4.67
C ILE A 26 9.12 9.60 5.32
N TYR A 27 9.01 8.54 4.49
CA TYR A 27 8.92 7.16 4.98
C TYR A 27 9.77 6.22 4.11
N LYS A 28 10.18 5.13 4.72
CA LYS A 28 10.74 3.97 4.04
C LYS A 28 9.95 2.73 4.44
N ILE A 29 9.64 1.91 3.46
CA ILE A 29 9.07 0.58 3.68
C ILE A 29 10.19 -0.43 3.37
N ASP A 30 10.61 -1.18 4.40
CA ASP A 30 11.73 -2.13 4.31
C ASP A 30 11.20 -3.54 4.14
N GLY A 31 11.45 -4.13 2.96
CA GLY A 31 11.08 -5.51 2.63
C GLY A 31 12.00 -6.58 3.23
N ARG A 32 13.07 -6.20 3.93
CA ARG A 32 14.05 -7.16 4.48
C ARG A 32 13.61 -7.85 5.76
N ALA A 33 12.51 -7.45 6.34
CA ALA A 33 12.01 -8.06 7.57
C ALA A 33 11.35 -9.43 7.32
N PHE A 34 11.98 -10.27 6.48
CA PHE A 34 11.48 -11.63 6.23
C PHE A 34 11.61 -12.49 7.48
N THR A 35 10.48 -12.91 8.00
CA THR A 35 10.43 -14.11 8.83
C THR A 35 10.17 -15.31 7.92
N ILE A 36 10.81 -16.44 8.20
CA ILE A 36 10.81 -17.67 7.39
C ILE A 36 9.41 -18.19 6.97
N LEU A 37 8.36 -17.65 7.53
CA LEU A 37 6.98 -18.13 7.34
C LEU A 37 5.96 -17.08 6.87
N ARG A 38 6.29 -15.77 6.88
CA ARG A 38 5.36 -14.70 6.50
C ARG A 38 6.10 -13.45 6.08
N GLU A 39 5.63 -12.84 5.02
CA GLU A 39 6.14 -11.56 4.58
C GLU A 39 5.78 -10.45 5.58
N LYS A 40 6.76 -9.70 5.98
CA LYS A 40 6.62 -8.52 6.85
C LYS A 40 7.45 -7.39 6.28
N LEU A 41 6.80 -6.24 6.08
CA LEU A 41 7.42 -5.01 5.61
C LEU A 41 7.44 -4.00 6.76
N GLY A 42 8.63 -3.56 7.18
CA GLY A 42 8.76 -2.53 8.20
C GLY A 42 8.49 -1.14 7.65
N ILE A 43 7.83 -0.28 8.42
CA ILE A 43 7.62 1.14 8.10
C ILE A 43 8.53 1.97 8.99
N GLU A 44 9.45 2.71 8.37
CA GLU A 44 10.38 3.62 9.05
C GLU A 44 10.03 5.08 8.73
N ASP A 45 10.19 5.96 9.72
CA ASP A 45 10.10 7.40 9.52
C ASP A 45 11.40 7.97 8.90
N ALA A 46 11.43 9.28 8.64
CA ALA A 46 12.57 9.95 8.05
C ALA A 46 13.86 9.87 8.90
N SER A 47 13.74 9.57 10.19
CA SER A 47 14.89 9.35 11.09
C SER A 47 15.41 7.92 11.09
N GLY A 48 14.75 7.01 10.37
CA GLY A 48 15.07 5.58 10.34
C GLY A 48 14.48 4.79 11.52
N ARG A 49 13.56 5.41 12.28
CA ARG A 49 12.88 4.74 13.39
C ARG A 49 11.67 3.96 12.86
N GLU A 50 11.56 2.69 13.21
CA GLU A 50 10.39 1.88 12.89
C GLU A 50 9.15 2.41 13.62
N ILE A 51 8.13 2.78 12.86
CA ILE A 51 6.85 3.29 13.35
C ILE A 51 5.70 2.33 13.12
N GLY A 52 5.90 1.30 12.33
CA GLY A 52 4.88 0.31 12.03
C GLY A 52 5.36 -0.79 11.11
N PHE A 53 4.44 -1.61 10.67
CA PHE A 53 4.71 -2.69 9.72
C PHE A 53 3.46 -3.13 8.97
N LEU A 54 3.68 -3.70 7.80
CA LEU A 54 2.71 -4.48 7.02
C LEU A 54 3.02 -5.96 7.24
N ARG A 55 2.01 -6.78 7.51
CA ARG A 55 2.18 -8.21 7.70
C ARG A 55 1.20 -9.00 6.88
N GLU A 56 1.70 -9.90 6.05
CA GLU A 56 0.85 -10.83 5.31
C GLU A 56 0.09 -11.75 6.27
N LYS A 57 -1.20 -11.92 5.99
CA LYS A 57 -2.10 -12.81 6.71
C LYS A 57 -2.88 -13.66 5.72
N LEU A 58 -2.84 -14.96 5.93
CA LEU A 58 -3.74 -15.87 5.23
C LEU A 58 -5.09 -15.89 5.94
N ILE A 59 -6.09 -15.29 5.32
CA ILE A 59 -7.47 -15.36 5.79
C ILE A 59 -8.21 -16.30 4.85
N SER A 60 -8.46 -17.53 5.34
CA SER A 60 -9.05 -18.58 4.50
C SER A 60 -8.15 -18.86 3.28
N LEU A 61 -8.65 -18.72 2.07
CA LEU A 61 -7.89 -18.89 0.81
C LEU A 61 -7.43 -17.55 0.22
N ARG A 62 -7.49 -16.45 0.97
CA ARG A 62 -7.17 -15.10 0.47
C ARG A 62 -5.92 -14.57 1.12
N LYS A 63 -5.08 -13.93 0.31
CA LYS A 63 -4.02 -13.06 0.83
C LYS A 63 -4.63 -11.77 1.36
N ALA A 64 -4.18 -11.34 2.52
CA ALA A 64 -4.49 -10.07 3.12
C ALA A 64 -3.26 -9.51 3.80
N TYR A 65 -3.21 -8.19 4.00
CA TYR A 65 -2.17 -7.52 4.77
C TYR A 65 -2.78 -6.78 5.94
N GLU A 66 -2.24 -7.01 7.12
CA GLU A 66 -2.53 -6.18 8.28
C GLU A 66 -1.55 -5.00 8.30
N ILE A 67 -2.07 -3.81 8.58
CA ILE A 67 -1.29 -2.59 8.78
C ILE A 67 -1.29 -2.27 10.28
N HIS A 68 -0.10 -2.20 10.85
CA HIS A 68 0.13 -1.82 12.24
C HIS A 68 0.94 -0.54 12.29
N ILE A 69 0.45 0.47 13.03
CA ILE A 69 1.11 1.76 13.24
C ILE A 69 1.15 2.04 14.74
N HIS A 70 2.32 2.38 15.26
CA HIS A 70 2.55 2.65 16.68
C HIS A 70 1.98 1.57 17.61
N GLY A 71 2.17 0.30 17.24
CA GLY A 71 1.72 -0.84 18.01
C GLY A 71 0.22 -1.15 17.95
N ARG A 72 -0.53 -0.46 17.09
CA ARG A 72 -1.96 -0.67 16.89
C ARG A 72 -2.24 -1.25 15.50
N HIS A 73 -3.11 -2.23 15.44
CA HIS A 73 -3.71 -2.67 14.19
C HIS A 73 -4.67 -1.59 13.68
N VAL A 74 -4.32 -0.93 12.58
CA VAL A 74 -5.10 0.19 12.04
C VAL A 74 -5.94 -0.17 10.83
N ALA A 75 -5.56 -1.21 10.09
CA ALA A 75 -6.35 -1.69 8.95
C ALA A 75 -5.96 -3.10 8.52
N THR A 76 -6.86 -3.73 7.76
CA THR A 76 -6.60 -4.97 7.01
C THR A 76 -6.97 -4.76 5.56
N VAL A 77 -6.03 -4.95 4.66
CA VAL A 77 -6.21 -4.86 3.20
C VAL A 77 -6.43 -6.25 2.65
N SER A 78 -7.53 -6.47 1.96
CA SER A 78 -7.86 -7.76 1.34
C SER A 78 -8.36 -7.59 -0.09
N LYS A 79 -8.06 -8.58 -0.93
CA LYS A 79 -8.56 -8.65 -2.29
C LYS A 79 -9.99 -9.16 -2.31
N ASP A 80 -10.88 -8.48 -3.04
CA ASP A 80 -12.26 -8.92 -3.19
C ASP A 80 -12.37 -10.10 -4.15
N LEU A 81 -13.15 -11.12 -3.77
CA LEU A 81 -13.24 -12.37 -4.56
C LEU A 81 -14.21 -12.30 -5.74
N LEU A 82 -15.09 -11.31 -5.79
CA LEU A 82 -16.23 -11.29 -6.69
C LEU A 82 -15.97 -10.68 -8.06
N THR A 83 -14.73 -10.33 -8.37
CA THR A 83 -14.40 -9.68 -9.64
C THR A 83 -13.53 -10.57 -10.52
N LEU A 84 -14.16 -11.27 -11.45
CA LEU A 84 -13.43 -12.06 -12.45
C LEU A 84 -12.63 -11.22 -13.45
N PHE A 85 -12.94 -9.91 -13.59
CA PHE A 85 -12.36 -9.03 -14.60
C PHE A 85 -11.80 -7.71 -14.07
N ARG A 86 -11.99 -7.41 -12.79
CA ARG A 86 -11.45 -6.20 -12.15
C ARG A 86 -10.91 -6.55 -10.78
N CYS A 87 -9.67 -6.23 -10.53
CA CYS A 87 -9.14 -6.31 -9.17
C CYS A 87 -9.73 -5.16 -8.35
N SER A 88 -10.40 -5.49 -7.26
CA SER A 88 -10.79 -4.55 -6.22
C SER A 88 -10.28 -5.03 -4.88
N PHE A 89 -10.05 -4.08 -3.99
CA PHE A 89 -9.55 -4.32 -2.65
C PHE A 89 -10.37 -3.56 -1.63
N THR A 90 -10.58 -4.17 -0.49
CA THR A 90 -11.19 -3.52 0.67
C THR A 90 -10.12 -3.29 1.73
N VAL A 91 -10.07 -2.07 2.24
CA VAL A 91 -9.26 -1.67 3.40
C VAL A 91 -10.22 -1.54 4.58
N ASP A 92 -10.29 -2.59 5.38
CA ASP A 92 -11.11 -2.63 6.59
C ASP A 92 -10.43 -1.80 7.68
N VAL A 93 -11.06 -0.70 8.08
CA VAL A 93 -10.59 0.20 9.13
C VAL A 93 -11.57 0.23 10.29
N PRO A 94 -11.09 0.47 11.53
CA PRO A 94 -12.00 0.68 12.66
C PRO A 94 -12.90 1.89 12.42
N GLY A 95 -14.21 1.68 12.38
CA GLY A 95 -15.19 2.75 12.12
C GLY A 95 -16.25 2.34 11.10
N PRO A 96 -17.17 3.25 10.75
CA PRO A 96 -18.31 2.91 9.90
C PRO A 96 -17.99 2.76 8.42
N ASP A 97 -16.91 3.36 7.92
CA ASP A 97 -16.66 3.46 6.49
C ASP A 97 -15.27 2.95 6.14
N ASP A 98 -15.23 1.78 5.51
CA ASP A 98 -14.03 1.21 4.93
C ASP A 98 -13.57 1.97 3.69
N LEU A 99 -12.30 1.80 3.32
CA LEU A 99 -11.83 2.24 2.01
C LEU A 99 -12.01 1.11 0.99
N GLU A 100 -12.38 1.49 -0.21
CA GLU A 100 -12.43 0.60 -1.36
C GLU A 100 -11.44 1.09 -2.42
N ALA A 101 -10.60 0.20 -2.94
CA ALA A 101 -9.69 0.49 -4.03
C ALA A 101 -10.17 -0.17 -5.31
N GLN A 102 -10.41 0.63 -6.35
CA GLN A 102 -10.95 0.17 -7.63
C GLN A 102 -10.27 0.86 -8.81
N GLY A 103 -10.09 0.13 -9.88
CA GLY A 103 -9.53 0.62 -11.13
C GLY A 103 -8.55 -0.36 -11.77
N ASN A 104 -7.64 0.16 -12.58
CA ASN A 104 -6.57 -0.62 -13.17
C ASN A 104 -5.40 -0.72 -12.19
N ILE A 105 -5.50 -1.66 -11.27
CA ILE A 105 -4.53 -1.86 -10.19
C ILE A 105 -3.16 -2.24 -10.76
N PHE A 106 -3.11 -3.10 -11.78
CA PHE A 106 -1.84 -3.57 -12.36
C PHE A 106 -1.01 -2.46 -13.01
N ASP A 107 -1.67 -1.43 -13.53
CA ASP A 107 -1.00 -0.29 -14.15
C ASP A 107 -0.86 0.90 -13.18
N HIS A 108 -1.18 0.72 -11.91
CA HIS A 108 -1.20 1.79 -10.90
C HIS A 108 -2.08 2.98 -11.32
N GLU A 109 -3.27 2.71 -11.86
CA GLU A 109 -4.27 3.68 -12.24
C GLU A 109 -5.60 3.34 -11.57
N TYR A 110 -5.73 3.72 -10.30
CA TYR A 110 -6.92 3.41 -9.52
C TYR A 110 -7.18 4.47 -8.44
N SER A 111 -8.33 4.40 -7.81
CA SER A 111 -8.69 5.31 -6.72
C SER A 111 -9.14 4.56 -5.47
N PHE A 112 -8.98 5.22 -4.35
CA PHE A 112 -9.61 4.85 -3.08
C PHE A 112 -10.86 5.67 -2.87
N THR A 113 -11.94 5.02 -2.47
CA THR A 113 -13.20 5.67 -2.09
C THR A 113 -13.57 5.31 -0.66
N ARG A 114 -14.24 6.23 0.02
CA ARG A 114 -14.83 6.04 1.34
C ARG A 114 -16.28 6.51 1.29
N GLY A 115 -17.23 5.62 1.58
CA GLY A 115 -18.65 5.98 1.49
C GLY A 115 -19.09 6.44 0.10
N GLY A 116 -18.42 6.01 -0.97
CA GLY A 116 -18.66 6.41 -2.35
C GLY A 116 -17.96 7.70 -2.79
N GLU A 117 -17.26 8.40 -1.90
CA GLU A 117 -16.47 9.58 -2.25
C GLU A 117 -15.00 9.21 -2.48
N GLU A 118 -14.41 9.77 -3.54
CA GLU A 118 -12.99 9.57 -3.84
C GLU A 118 -12.12 10.31 -2.84
N VAL A 119 -11.25 9.58 -2.14
CA VAL A 119 -10.38 10.10 -1.09
C VAL A 119 -8.90 10.02 -1.43
N ALA A 120 -8.53 9.22 -2.43
CA ALA A 120 -7.18 9.21 -2.97
C ALA A 120 -7.15 8.66 -4.39
N ILE A 121 -6.15 9.11 -5.17
CA ILE A 121 -5.91 8.64 -6.53
C ILE A 121 -4.48 8.15 -6.63
N VAL A 122 -4.32 6.94 -7.17
CA VAL A 122 -3.02 6.36 -7.51
C VAL A 122 -2.83 6.45 -9.01
N SER A 123 -1.73 7.02 -9.46
CA SER A 123 -1.45 7.18 -10.89
C SER A 123 0.03 7.10 -11.23
N LYS A 124 0.33 6.42 -12.32
CA LYS A 124 1.66 6.30 -12.91
C LYS A 124 1.85 7.20 -14.14
N ARG A 125 0.78 7.83 -14.64
CA ARG A 125 0.76 8.56 -15.92
C ARG A 125 1.79 9.66 -16.06
N TRP A 126 2.22 10.25 -14.96
CA TRP A 126 3.13 11.40 -15.00
C TRP A 126 4.59 11.03 -14.86
N PHE A 127 4.91 9.73 -14.84
CA PHE A 127 6.26 9.27 -14.63
C PHE A 127 6.74 8.36 -15.75
N THR A 128 7.88 8.71 -16.34
CA THR A 128 8.62 7.88 -17.29
C THR A 128 9.61 6.94 -16.58
N VAL A 129 9.84 7.16 -15.29
CA VAL A 129 10.74 6.34 -14.49
C VAL A 129 10.01 5.08 -14.07
N ARG A 130 10.60 3.92 -14.36
CA ARG A 130 10.11 2.63 -13.90
C ARG A 130 9.94 2.64 -12.38
N ASP A 131 8.91 1.97 -11.92
CA ASP A 131 8.69 1.67 -10.50
C ASP A 131 8.47 2.92 -9.63
N THR A 132 7.89 3.98 -10.22
CA THR A 132 7.46 5.19 -9.53
C THR A 132 6.01 5.49 -9.86
N TYR A 133 5.20 5.75 -8.83
CA TYR A 133 3.82 6.21 -8.99
C TYR A 133 3.47 7.27 -7.95
N ALA A 134 2.47 8.08 -8.25
CA ALA A 134 1.97 9.10 -7.34
C ALA A 134 0.72 8.63 -6.62
N VAL A 135 0.55 9.11 -5.39
CA VAL A 135 -0.67 8.98 -4.61
C VAL A 135 -1.11 10.36 -4.16
N ASP A 136 -2.21 10.84 -4.72
CA ASP A 136 -2.87 12.08 -4.30
C ASP A 136 -3.87 11.75 -3.21
N VAL A 137 -3.66 12.28 -2.01
CA VAL A 137 -4.51 12.02 -0.84
C VAL A 137 -5.33 13.28 -0.52
N ALA A 138 -6.65 13.12 -0.39
CA ALA A 138 -7.55 14.22 -0.03
C ALA A 138 -7.28 14.72 1.39
N ASP A 139 -7.60 15.99 1.62
CA ASP A 139 -7.52 16.60 2.94
C ASP A 139 -8.47 15.88 3.91
N GLY A 140 -7.98 15.65 5.12
CA GLY A 140 -8.73 14.97 6.18
C GLY A 140 -8.54 13.45 6.23
N GLU A 141 -7.94 12.84 5.22
CA GLU A 141 -7.55 11.43 5.23
C GLU A 141 -6.16 11.25 5.88
N ASP A 142 -5.94 10.07 6.46
CA ASP A 142 -4.63 9.68 6.98
C ASP A 142 -3.70 9.26 5.81
N PRO A 143 -2.70 10.06 5.46
CA PRO A 143 -1.84 9.73 4.33
C PRO A 143 -1.07 8.43 4.53
N LEU A 144 -0.60 8.14 5.75
CA LEU A 144 0.18 6.94 6.01
C LEU A 144 -0.68 5.68 5.83
N LEU A 145 -1.94 5.71 6.24
CA LEU A 145 -2.87 4.61 6.02
C LEU A 145 -3.09 4.35 4.52
N VAL A 146 -3.34 5.41 3.74
CA VAL A 146 -3.56 5.29 2.28
C VAL A 146 -2.31 4.77 1.58
N LEU A 147 -1.14 5.32 1.90
CA LEU A 147 0.15 4.92 1.32
C LEU A 147 0.51 3.46 1.65
N ALA A 148 0.34 3.06 2.92
CA ALA A 148 0.56 1.68 3.34
C ALA A 148 -0.41 0.71 2.66
N SER A 149 -1.67 1.13 2.47
CA SER A 149 -2.67 0.34 1.75
C SER A 149 -2.31 0.18 0.27
N ALA A 150 -1.83 1.24 -0.39
CA ALA A 150 -1.37 1.17 -1.78
C ALA A 150 -0.18 0.20 -1.94
N ILE A 151 0.76 0.20 -1.01
CA ILE A 151 1.90 -0.73 -1.02
C ILE A 151 1.45 -2.17 -0.74
N ALA A 152 0.52 -2.39 0.17
CA ALA A 152 -0.06 -3.71 0.42
C ALA A 152 -0.75 -4.28 -0.84
N ILE A 153 -1.51 -3.44 -1.56
CA ILE A 153 -2.14 -3.79 -2.82
C ILE A 153 -1.08 -4.15 -3.88
N ASP A 154 -0.03 -3.35 -3.97
CA ASP A 154 1.08 -3.57 -4.90
C ASP A 154 1.75 -4.93 -4.64
N GLN A 155 2.02 -5.26 -3.40
CA GLN A 155 2.56 -6.58 -3.01
C GLN A 155 1.62 -7.73 -3.41
N MET A 156 0.32 -7.60 -3.18
CA MET A 156 -0.65 -8.64 -3.54
C MET A 156 -0.83 -8.84 -5.06
N CYS A 157 -0.56 -7.80 -5.86
CA CYS A 157 -0.72 -7.85 -7.31
C CYS A 157 0.55 -8.26 -8.04
N HIS A 158 1.73 -7.96 -7.49
CA HIS A 158 3.02 -8.19 -8.12
C HIS A 158 3.78 -9.36 -7.50
N ASP A 159 3.18 -10.06 -6.56
CA ASP A 159 3.71 -11.31 -6.01
C ASP A 159 3.65 -12.40 -7.10
N LYS A 160 4.64 -12.32 -8.01
CA LYS A 160 4.69 -13.07 -9.27
C LYS A 160 5.29 -14.45 -9.13
N ASP A 161 5.52 -14.98 -7.98
CA ASP A 161 6.22 -16.24 -7.88
C ASP A 161 5.48 -17.32 -7.09
N GLU A 162 4.25 -17.60 -7.52
CA GLU A 162 3.71 -18.94 -7.32
C GLU A 162 3.00 -19.39 -8.60
N ALA A 163 3.81 -19.67 -9.56
CA ALA A 163 3.39 -20.62 -10.56
C ALA A 163 3.74 -22.01 -10.10
#